data_1999fcc354ee5eb24f1d980bb9122e4c
#
_entry.id   1999fcc354ee5eb24f1d980bb9122e4c
#
_cell.length_a   1.000
_cell.length_b   1.000
_cell.length_c   1.000
_cell.angle_alpha   90.00
_cell.angle_beta   90.00
_cell.angle_gamma   90.00
#
_symmetry.space_group_name_H-M   'P 1'
#
loop_
_entity.id
_entity.type
_entity.pdbx_description
1 polymer ?
#
loop_
_entity_poly.entity_id
_entity_poly.type
_entity_poly.pdbx_seq_one_letter_code
_entity_poly.pdbx_strand_id
1 'polypeptide(L)'
;MLAVVVYESMFGNTHVVADAIGKGLGEGLESVDNVVVLPVVEAGRAQLGDADLLVVGGPTHFHGMSRPRTRKWANATAQKPKNDLVLDHDAQGPGVRDWLTSLGHGHTKFAAFDTRFKGPAVLRGRASRLISRKLRRHGFEMVAKPESFFVTLQNHLEPGEEARAQEWGKRLASILLSDGVTHAVRDNRPHPRRCDGRGDDPDPG
;
A
#
# COMPACT_ATOMS: atom_id res chain seq x y z
N MET A 1 12.06 -10.86 -2.63
CA MET A 1 11.18 -9.65 -2.75
C MET A 1 10.33 -9.56 -1.51
N LEU A 2 10.28 -8.40 -0.86
CA LEU A 2 9.53 -8.18 0.37
C LEU A 2 8.36 -7.23 0.10
N ALA A 3 7.14 -7.62 0.42
CA ALA A 3 5.95 -6.78 0.38
C ALA A 3 5.48 -6.45 1.79
N VAL A 4 5.21 -5.17 2.06
CA VAL A 4 4.72 -4.70 3.35
C VAL A 4 3.36 -4.06 3.16
N VAL A 5 2.34 -4.56 3.87
CA VAL A 5 0.98 -4.01 3.90
C VAL A 5 0.78 -3.27 5.21
N VAL A 6 0.62 -1.95 5.13
CA VAL A 6 0.39 -1.08 6.30
C VAL A 6 -1.05 -0.59 6.28
N TYR A 7 -1.77 -0.78 7.37
CA TYR A 7 -3.18 -0.38 7.44
C TYR A 7 -3.54 0.38 8.71
N GLU A 8 -4.59 1.20 8.61
CA GLU A 8 -5.36 1.73 9.74
C GLU A 8 -6.74 1.08 9.70
N SER A 9 -7.20 0.54 10.82
CA SER A 9 -8.54 0.00 10.95
C SER A 9 -9.25 0.56 12.17
N MET A 10 -10.57 0.85 12.06
CA MET A 10 -11.38 1.32 13.17
C MET A 10 -12.31 0.24 13.69
N PHE A 11 -12.88 -0.55 12.80
CA PHE A 11 -13.93 -1.54 13.09
C PHE A 11 -13.65 -2.88 12.42
N GLY A 12 -12.39 -3.21 12.13
CA GLY A 12 -11.96 -4.49 11.60
C GLY A 12 -12.02 -4.63 10.07
N ASN A 13 -12.89 -3.92 9.35
CA ASN A 13 -13.06 -4.12 7.91
C ASN A 13 -11.79 -3.85 7.09
N THR A 14 -11.03 -2.80 7.42
CA THR A 14 -9.79 -2.48 6.72
C THR A 14 -8.70 -3.50 7.04
N HIS A 15 -8.70 -4.04 8.24
CA HIS A 15 -7.83 -5.13 8.68
C HIS A 15 -8.08 -6.39 7.85
N VAL A 16 -9.33 -6.87 7.77
CA VAL A 16 -9.71 -8.03 6.94
C VAL A 16 -9.27 -7.85 5.48
N VAL A 17 -9.46 -6.64 4.92
CA VAL A 17 -9.00 -6.33 3.55
C VAL A 17 -7.47 -6.37 3.46
N ALA A 18 -6.74 -5.85 4.44
CA ALA A 18 -5.28 -5.88 4.46
C ALA A 18 -4.74 -7.31 4.51
N ASP A 19 -5.32 -8.16 5.35
CA ASP A 19 -4.99 -9.59 5.45
C ASP A 19 -5.25 -10.32 4.14
N ALA A 20 -6.41 -10.09 3.51
CA ALA A 20 -6.74 -10.68 2.23
C ALA A 20 -5.76 -10.25 1.11
N ILE A 21 -5.36 -8.98 1.09
CA ILE A 21 -4.31 -8.47 0.18
C ILE A 21 -2.98 -9.17 0.46
N GLY A 22 -2.58 -9.27 1.74
CA GLY A 22 -1.36 -9.97 2.16
C GLY A 22 -1.34 -11.42 1.72
N LYS A 23 -2.46 -12.15 1.93
CA LYS A 23 -2.63 -13.51 1.46
C LYS A 23 -2.47 -13.62 -0.06
N GLY A 24 -3.11 -12.73 -0.82
CA GLY A 24 -3.00 -12.69 -2.27
C GLY A 24 -1.58 -12.40 -2.75
N LEU A 25 -0.86 -11.50 -2.08
CA LEU A 25 0.56 -11.22 -2.34
C LEU A 25 1.41 -12.47 -2.09
N GLY A 26 1.23 -13.16 -0.95
CA GLY A 26 1.95 -14.39 -0.62
C GLY A 26 1.73 -15.51 -1.65
N GLU A 27 0.48 -15.70 -2.09
CA GLU A 27 0.14 -16.66 -3.15
C GLU A 27 0.79 -16.27 -4.50
N GLY A 28 0.78 -14.99 -4.85
CA GLY A 28 1.36 -14.51 -6.11
C GLY A 28 2.89 -14.48 -6.13
N LEU A 29 3.54 -14.31 -4.97
CA LEU A 29 5.01 -14.36 -4.80
C LEU A 29 5.51 -15.79 -4.51
N GLU A 30 4.61 -16.78 -4.41
CA GLU A 30 4.91 -18.16 -4.02
C GLU A 30 5.69 -18.26 -2.69
N SER A 31 5.52 -17.26 -1.80
CA SER A 31 6.18 -17.19 -0.50
C SER A 31 5.42 -16.27 0.46
N VAL A 32 4.87 -16.86 1.50
CA VAL A 32 4.18 -16.11 2.57
C VAL A 32 5.16 -15.38 3.49
N ASP A 33 6.39 -15.87 3.65
CA ASP A 33 7.41 -15.28 4.50
C ASP A 33 7.92 -13.92 3.97
N ASN A 34 7.64 -13.63 2.70
CA ASN A 34 7.99 -12.38 2.05
C ASN A 34 6.88 -11.32 2.12
N VAL A 35 5.85 -11.54 2.94
CA VAL A 35 4.74 -10.59 3.11
C VAL A 35 4.52 -10.29 4.57
N VAL A 36 4.59 -9.01 4.92
CA VAL A 36 4.32 -8.53 6.27
C VAL A 36 3.07 -7.67 6.24
N VAL A 37 2.08 -8.01 7.05
CA VAL A 37 0.86 -7.21 7.24
C VAL A 37 0.85 -6.68 8.66
N LEU A 38 0.78 -5.36 8.81
CA LEU A 38 0.86 -4.73 10.13
C LEU A 38 0.03 -3.44 10.22
N PRO A 39 -0.50 -3.15 11.41
CA PRO A 39 -1.18 -1.89 11.65
C PRO A 39 -0.19 -0.72 11.63
N VAL A 40 -0.69 0.45 11.30
CA VAL A 40 0.13 1.67 11.19
C VAL A 40 0.89 2.02 12.47
N VAL A 41 0.41 1.58 13.63
CA VAL A 41 1.06 1.81 14.93
C VAL A 41 2.39 1.05 15.05
N GLU A 42 2.54 -0.05 14.33
CA GLU A 42 3.73 -0.92 14.32
C GLU A 42 4.64 -0.63 13.12
N ALA A 43 4.16 0.16 12.16
CA ALA A 43 4.88 0.45 10.92
C ALA A 43 6.02 1.46 11.15
N GLY A 44 7.13 0.99 11.71
CA GLY A 44 8.37 1.75 11.85
C GLY A 44 9.17 1.81 10.55
N ARG A 45 10.20 2.68 10.51
CA ARG A 45 11.08 2.80 9.33
C ARG A 45 11.88 1.54 9.03
N ALA A 46 12.21 0.77 10.07
CA ALA A 46 13.00 -0.46 9.90
C ALA A 46 12.25 -1.51 9.07
N GLN A 47 10.93 -1.62 9.24
CA GLN A 47 10.11 -2.57 8.48
C GLN A 47 9.91 -2.15 7.01
N LEU A 48 10.15 -0.87 6.68
CA LEU A 48 9.93 -0.32 5.33
C LEU A 48 11.22 -0.24 4.51
N GLY A 49 12.40 -0.29 5.18
CA GLY A 49 13.69 -0.02 4.55
C GLY A 49 14.03 -0.99 3.42
N ASP A 50 13.65 -2.24 3.56
CA ASP A 50 13.96 -3.32 2.61
C ASP A 50 12.75 -3.74 1.77
N ALA A 51 11.63 -3.02 1.86
CA ALA A 51 10.42 -3.37 1.11
C ALA A 51 10.55 -3.04 -0.38
N ASP A 52 10.31 -4.03 -1.23
CA ASP A 52 10.17 -3.85 -2.68
C ASP A 52 8.80 -3.28 -3.06
N LEU A 53 7.78 -3.59 -2.25
CA LEU A 53 6.42 -3.07 -2.41
C LEU A 53 5.83 -2.65 -1.07
N LEU A 54 5.30 -1.43 -1.01
CA LEU A 54 4.54 -0.89 0.10
C LEU A 54 3.07 -0.76 -0.28
N VAL A 55 2.18 -1.48 0.38
CA VAL A 55 0.72 -1.33 0.21
C VAL A 55 0.16 -0.59 1.41
N VAL A 56 -0.52 0.53 1.20
CA VAL A 56 -1.01 1.37 2.31
C VAL A 56 -2.52 1.53 2.22
N GLY A 57 -3.21 1.23 3.32
CA GLY A 57 -4.66 1.30 3.39
C GLY A 57 -5.22 1.97 4.63
N GLY A 58 -6.46 2.44 4.52
CA GLY A 58 -7.18 3.02 5.64
C GLY A 58 -8.63 3.30 5.33
N PRO A 59 -9.46 3.49 6.36
CA PRO A 59 -10.87 3.77 6.18
C PRO A 59 -11.10 5.17 5.62
N THR A 60 -12.10 5.32 4.75
CA THR A 60 -12.57 6.63 4.32
C THR A 60 -13.54 7.20 5.36
N HIS A 61 -13.12 8.25 6.06
CA HIS A 61 -13.93 9.03 6.99
C HIS A 61 -14.21 10.42 6.44
N PHE A 62 -15.50 10.85 6.39
CA PHE A 62 -15.87 12.21 5.97
C PHE A 62 -15.08 12.71 4.74
N HIS A 63 -15.14 11.96 3.64
CA HIS A 63 -14.50 12.24 2.35
C HIS A 63 -12.97 12.03 2.28
N GLY A 64 -12.30 11.51 3.33
CA GLY A 64 -10.86 11.32 3.29
C GLY A 64 -10.28 10.39 4.34
N MET A 65 -8.97 10.45 4.53
CA MET A 65 -8.29 9.73 5.60
C MET A 65 -8.78 10.19 6.96
N SER A 66 -8.77 9.30 7.95
CA SER A 66 -9.11 9.58 9.35
C SER A 66 -8.34 10.79 9.91
N ARG A 67 -8.89 11.40 10.94
CA ARG A 67 -8.27 12.47 11.74
C ARG A 67 -8.44 12.13 13.22
N PRO A 68 -7.62 12.66 14.13
CA PRO A 68 -7.79 12.42 15.56
C PRO A 68 -9.24 12.69 16.06
N ARG A 69 -9.87 13.73 15.55
CA ARG A 69 -11.26 14.07 15.88
C ARG A 69 -12.26 13.02 15.38
N THR A 70 -12.08 12.50 14.16
CA THR A 70 -12.97 11.48 13.60
C THR A 70 -12.78 10.12 14.26
N ARG A 71 -11.55 9.79 14.69
CA ARG A 71 -11.26 8.59 15.49
C ARG A 71 -11.92 8.68 16.88
N LYS A 72 -11.81 9.83 17.57
CA LYS A 72 -12.52 10.05 18.85
C LYS A 72 -14.03 9.89 18.71
N TRP A 73 -14.60 10.41 17.63
CA TRP A 73 -16.04 10.25 17.35
C TRP A 73 -16.42 8.79 17.11
N ALA A 74 -15.61 8.03 16.35
CA ALA A 74 -15.83 6.62 16.11
C ALA A 74 -15.78 5.81 17.42
N ASN A 75 -14.80 6.08 18.30
CA ASN A 75 -14.70 5.48 19.63
C ASN A 75 -15.96 5.78 20.47
N ALA A 76 -16.40 7.02 20.52
CA ALA A 76 -17.60 7.41 21.26
C ALA A 76 -18.88 6.76 20.68
N THR A 77 -18.90 6.48 19.37
CA THR A 77 -20.02 5.83 18.70
C THR A 77 -20.06 4.34 19.00
N ALA A 78 -18.90 3.67 19.04
CA ALA A 78 -18.80 2.25 19.42
C ALA A 78 -19.22 1.99 20.87
N GLN A 79 -18.99 2.94 21.77
CA GLN A 79 -19.36 2.80 23.19
C GLN A 79 -20.88 2.97 23.46
N LYS A 80 -21.68 3.32 22.45
CA LYS A 80 -23.13 3.45 22.63
C LYS A 80 -23.80 2.07 22.69
N PRO A 81 -24.66 1.78 23.71
CA PRO A 81 -25.26 0.45 23.92
C PRO A 81 -26.12 -0.08 22.76
N LYS A 82 -26.49 0.78 21.81
CA LYS A 82 -27.33 0.42 20.64
C LYS A 82 -26.53 0.05 19.39
N ASN A 83 -25.19 0.17 19.44
CA ASN A 83 -24.34 -0.10 18.29
C ASN A 83 -23.52 -1.36 18.59
N ASP A 84 -23.70 -2.40 17.78
CA ASP A 84 -22.85 -3.63 17.76
C ASP A 84 -21.49 -3.39 17.10
N LEU A 85 -20.93 -2.18 17.26
CA LEU A 85 -19.65 -1.81 16.67
C LEU A 85 -18.53 -2.16 17.65
N VAL A 86 -17.74 -3.16 17.29
CA VAL A 86 -16.51 -3.52 18.01
C VAL A 86 -15.35 -2.72 17.41
N LEU A 87 -14.61 -2.02 18.27
CA LEU A 87 -13.38 -1.35 17.84
C LEU A 87 -12.30 -2.40 17.56
N ASP A 88 -11.57 -2.18 16.48
CA ASP A 88 -10.33 -2.90 16.23
C ASP A 88 -9.32 -2.58 17.35
N HIS A 89 -8.47 -3.54 17.73
CA HIS A 89 -7.51 -3.38 18.82
C HIS A 89 -6.53 -2.20 18.56
N ASP A 90 -6.22 -1.91 17.29
CA ASP A 90 -5.32 -0.84 16.88
C ASP A 90 -6.01 0.52 16.63
N ALA A 91 -7.33 0.60 16.86
CA ALA A 91 -8.12 1.79 16.56
C ALA A 91 -7.70 3.07 17.30
N GLN A 92 -7.01 2.94 18.42
CA GLN A 92 -6.63 4.08 19.29
C GLN A 92 -5.26 4.68 18.93
N GLY A 93 -4.50 4.09 18.05
CA GLY A 93 -3.18 4.54 17.66
C GLY A 93 -3.15 5.76 16.70
N PRO A 94 -1.96 6.15 16.25
CA PRO A 94 -1.80 7.12 15.16
C PRO A 94 -2.48 6.60 13.90
N GLY A 95 -3.12 7.49 13.14
CA GLY A 95 -3.72 7.09 11.86
C GLY A 95 -2.72 7.15 10.72
N VAL A 96 -3.10 6.53 9.59
CA VAL A 96 -2.31 6.58 8.33
C VAL A 96 -1.95 8.01 7.94
N ARG A 97 -2.82 8.99 8.18
CA ARG A 97 -2.53 10.41 7.90
C ARG A 97 -1.31 10.91 8.66
N ASP A 98 -1.24 10.62 9.94
CA ASP A 98 -0.18 11.10 10.84
C ASP A 98 1.12 10.37 10.51
N TRP A 99 1.05 9.07 10.31
CA TRP A 99 2.16 8.22 9.87
C TRP A 99 2.75 8.67 8.53
N LEU A 100 1.93 8.92 7.52
CA LEU A 100 2.39 9.45 6.23
C LEU A 100 3.07 10.83 6.34
N THR A 101 2.81 11.58 7.39
CA THR A 101 3.47 12.87 7.64
C THR A 101 4.86 12.68 8.25
N SER A 102 5.05 11.61 9.05
CA SER A 102 6.36 11.23 9.61
C SER A 102 7.21 10.39 8.67
N LEU A 103 6.63 9.88 7.59
CA LEU A 103 7.32 9.11 6.58
C LEU A 103 8.28 10.01 5.79
N GLY A 104 9.57 9.65 5.76
CA GLY A 104 10.59 10.35 4.97
C GLY A 104 10.41 10.14 3.47
N HIS A 105 11.35 10.66 2.69
CA HIS A 105 11.43 10.37 1.26
C HIS A 105 11.85 8.91 1.04
N GLY A 106 11.29 8.30 0.00
CA GLY A 106 11.55 6.93 -0.40
C GLY A 106 11.36 6.73 -1.91
N HIS A 107 11.86 5.62 -2.44
CA HIS A 107 11.75 5.25 -3.85
C HIS A 107 11.06 3.89 -4.03
N THR A 108 10.55 3.31 -2.94
CA THR A 108 9.84 2.03 -2.95
C THR A 108 8.58 2.13 -3.80
N LYS A 109 8.28 1.07 -4.53
CA LYS A 109 7.01 0.91 -5.24
C LYS A 109 5.86 0.85 -4.27
N PHE A 110 4.72 1.47 -4.63
CA PHE A 110 3.57 1.43 -3.75
C PHE A 110 2.24 1.22 -4.46
N ALA A 111 1.29 0.67 -3.71
CA ALA A 111 -0.13 0.66 -4.02
C ALA A 111 -0.93 1.21 -2.82
N ALA A 112 -2.16 1.68 -3.05
CA ALA A 112 -2.99 2.23 -1.98
C ALA A 112 -4.43 1.73 -2.09
N PHE A 113 -5.05 1.47 -0.93
CA PHE A 113 -6.46 1.06 -0.87
C PHE A 113 -7.23 1.82 0.21
N ASP A 114 -8.54 1.75 0.14
CA ASP A 114 -9.42 2.19 1.22
C ASP A 114 -10.63 1.28 1.38
N THR A 115 -11.23 1.31 2.57
CA THR A 115 -12.57 0.81 2.81
C THR A 115 -13.55 1.98 2.91
N ARG A 116 -14.72 1.86 2.28
CA ARG A 116 -15.72 2.92 2.26
C ARG A 116 -17.12 2.40 1.94
N PHE A 117 -18.13 3.17 2.28
CA PHE A 117 -19.50 2.90 1.84
C PHE A 117 -19.60 2.97 0.31
N LYS A 118 -20.40 2.07 -0.27
CA LYS A 118 -20.72 2.05 -1.69
C LYS A 118 -21.41 3.37 -2.10
N GLY A 119 -21.02 3.93 -3.24
CA GLY A 119 -21.61 5.15 -3.79
C GLY A 119 -20.62 6.01 -4.56
N PRO A 120 -21.10 7.13 -5.18
CA PRO A 120 -20.26 8.01 -5.97
C PRO A 120 -19.09 8.58 -5.16
N ALA A 121 -17.88 8.47 -5.70
CA ALA A 121 -16.66 8.93 -5.02
C ALA A 121 -16.64 10.44 -4.73
N VAL A 122 -17.37 11.22 -5.53
CA VAL A 122 -17.50 12.69 -5.34
C VAL A 122 -18.23 12.99 -4.03
N LEU A 123 -19.22 12.16 -3.66
CA LEU A 123 -20.03 12.35 -2.45
C LEU A 123 -19.44 11.62 -1.23
N ARG A 124 -18.72 10.52 -1.44
CA ARG A 124 -18.24 9.65 -0.36
C ARG A 124 -16.75 9.80 -0.08
N GLY A 125 -15.99 10.43 -0.99
CA GLY A 125 -14.54 10.55 -0.91
C GLY A 125 -13.80 9.23 -1.19
N ARG A 126 -12.47 9.29 -1.16
CA ARG A 126 -11.56 8.15 -1.27
C ARG A 126 -10.28 8.44 -0.48
N ALA A 127 -10.07 7.73 0.62
CA ALA A 127 -8.84 7.85 1.39
C ALA A 127 -7.63 7.37 0.57
N SER A 128 -7.78 6.30 -0.24
CA SER A 128 -6.74 5.74 -1.10
C SER A 128 -6.12 6.77 -2.06
N ARG A 129 -6.92 7.68 -2.61
CA ARG A 129 -6.41 8.77 -3.47
C ARG A 129 -5.55 9.78 -2.71
N LEU A 130 -5.91 10.07 -1.46
CA LEU A 130 -5.14 10.99 -0.62
C LEU A 130 -3.85 10.33 -0.13
N ILE A 131 -3.89 9.04 0.21
CA ILE A 131 -2.73 8.21 0.54
C ILE A 131 -1.76 8.24 -0.65
N SER A 132 -2.23 7.87 -1.85
CA SER A 132 -1.41 7.87 -3.06
C SER A 132 -0.79 9.23 -3.37
N ARG A 133 -1.55 10.32 -3.22
CA ARG A 133 -1.01 11.68 -3.43
C ARG A 133 0.11 12.00 -2.44
N LYS A 134 -0.02 11.60 -1.18
CA LYS A 134 1.01 11.82 -0.18
C LYS A 134 2.25 10.99 -0.47
N LEU A 135 2.13 9.68 -0.72
CA LEU A 135 3.25 8.80 -1.04
C LEU A 135 4.03 9.30 -2.27
N ARG A 136 3.34 9.69 -3.33
CA ARG A 136 3.99 10.28 -4.51
C ARG A 136 4.77 11.57 -4.18
N ARG A 137 4.28 12.41 -3.27
CA ARG A 137 5.01 13.61 -2.81
C ARG A 137 6.26 13.27 -2.00
N HIS A 138 6.29 12.10 -1.38
CA HIS A 138 7.45 11.56 -0.69
C HIS A 138 8.40 10.79 -1.63
N GLY A 139 8.16 10.77 -2.94
CA GLY A 139 9.04 10.15 -3.93
C GLY A 139 8.73 8.68 -4.26
N PHE A 140 7.75 8.07 -3.60
CA PHE A 140 7.36 6.68 -3.86
C PHE A 140 6.74 6.50 -5.25
N GLU A 141 6.99 5.37 -5.90
CA GLU A 141 6.50 5.04 -7.23
C GLU A 141 5.17 4.27 -7.18
N MET A 142 4.12 4.79 -7.82
CA MET A 142 2.82 4.15 -7.83
C MET A 142 2.73 3.08 -8.92
N VAL A 143 2.54 1.81 -8.53
CA VAL A 143 2.47 0.65 -9.45
C VAL A 143 1.05 0.24 -9.83
N ALA A 144 0.05 0.65 -9.06
CA ALA A 144 -1.35 0.34 -9.34
C ALA A 144 -2.26 1.53 -9.02
N LYS A 145 -3.39 1.65 -9.74
CA LYS A 145 -4.42 2.64 -9.41
C LYS A 145 -4.96 2.37 -8.00
N PRO A 146 -5.26 3.44 -7.20
CA PRO A 146 -5.85 3.28 -5.87
C PRO A 146 -7.16 2.50 -5.93
N GLU A 147 -7.28 1.46 -5.08
CA GLU A 147 -8.44 0.58 -5.02
C GLU A 147 -9.36 0.94 -3.85
N SER A 148 -10.66 0.67 -3.98
CA SER A 148 -11.64 0.86 -2.89
C SER A 148 -12.41 -0.42 -2.66
N PHE A 149 -12.52 -0.84 -1.41
CA PHE A 149 -13.31 -1.98 -0.95
C PHE A 149 -14.55 -1.48 -0.22
N PHE A 150 -15.68 -2.13 -0.45
CA PHE A 150 -16.97 -1.59 -0.02
C PHE A 150 -17.44 -2.22 1.28
N VAL A 151 -17.99 -1.37 2.14
CA VAL A 151 -18.65 -1.78 3.38
C VAL A 151 -20.13 -1.38 3.36
N THR A 152 -20.96 -2.18 4.02
CA THR A 152 -22.38 -1.92 4.20
C THR A 152 -22.62 -0.79 5.20
N LEU A 153 -23.85 -0.28 5.27
CA LEU A 153 -24.25 0.72 6.28
C LEU A 153 -24.19 0.14 7.71
N GLN A 154 -24.27 -1.17 7.86
CA GLN A 154 -24.10 -1.89 9.13
C GLN A 154 -22.63 -2.12 9.49
N ASN A 155 -21.71 -1.54 8.73
CA ASN A 155 -20.27 -1.65 8.93
C ASN A 155 -19.71 -3.09 8.80
N HIS A 156 -20.25 -3.86 7.87
CA HIS A 156 -19.69 -5.15 7.45
C HIS A 156 -19.10 -5.03 6.05
N LEU A 157 -18.09 -5.81 5.76
CA LEU A 157 -17.55 -5.91 4.40
C LEU A 157 -18.64 -6.44 3.45
N GLU A 158 -18.81 -5.81 2.27
CA GLU A 158 -19.77 -6.29 1.26
C GLU A 158 -19.36 -7.70 0.79
N PRO A 159 -20.34 -8.58 0.47
CA PRO A 159 -20.03 -9.92 -0.02
C PRO A 159 -19.09 -9.89 -1.24
N GLY A 160 -18.05 -10.74 -1.20
CA GLY A 160 -17.06 -10.85 -2.28
C GLY A 160 -15.91 -9.84 -2.23
N GLU A 161 -15.94 -8.83 -1.36
CA GLU A 161 -14.89 -7.83 -1.28
C GLU A 161 -13.58 -8.41 -0.74
N GLU A 162 -13.63 -9.37 0.18
CA GLU A 162 -12.46 -10.09 0.69
C GLU A 162 -11.77 -10.88 -0.42
N ALA A 163 -12.53 -11.68 -1.20
CA ALA A 163 -11.99 -12.40 -2.35
C ALA A 163 -11.41 -11.44 -3.41
N ARG A 164 -12.06 -10.29 -3.63
CA ARG A 164 -11.59 -9.25 -4.54
C ARG A 164 -10.28 -8.61 -4.04
N ALA A 165 -10.13 -8.46 -2.72
CA ALA A 165 -8.90 -7.95 -2.10
C ALA A 165 -7.74 -8.95 -2.27
N GLN A 166 -7.99 -10.22 -2.05
CA GLN A 166 -7.00 -11.29 -2.28
C GLN A 166 -6.56 -11.33 -3.75
N GLU A 167 -7.51 -11.26 -4.69
CA GLU A 167 -7.21 -11.23 -6.12
C GLU A 167 -6.42 -9.97 -6.53
N TRP A 168 -6.70 -8.83 -5.89
CA TRP A 168 -5.92 -7.61 -6.10
C TRP A 168 -4.47 -7.78 -5.59
N GLY A 169 -4.27 -8.46 -4.46
CA GLY A 169 -2.95 -8.84 -3.95
C GLY A 169 -2.15 -9.67 -4.95
N LYS A 170 -2.76 -10.70 -5.58
CA LYS A 170 -2.12 -11.50 -6.64
C LYS A 170 -1.68 -10.65 -7.83
N ARG A 171 -2.53 -9.71 -8.26
CA ARG A 171 -2.18 -8.78 -9.34
C ARG A 171 -1.00 -7.89 -8.99
N LEU A 172 -0.92 -7.41 -7.74
CA LEU A 172 0.23 -6.62 -7.27
C LEU A 172 1.52 -7.44 -7.29
N ALA A 173 1.47 -8.70 -6.86
CA ALA A 173 2.61 -9.62 -6.95
C ALA A 173 3.07 -9.81 -8.40
N SER A 174 2.14 -10.02 -9.34
CA SER A 174 2.47 -10.16 -10.75
C SER A 174 3.15 -8.91 -11.34
N ILE A 175 2.73 -7.71 -10.94
CA ILE A 175 3.38 -6.44 -11.34
C ILE A 175 4.80 -6.40 -10.80
N LEU A 176 4.99 -6.74 -9.52
CA LEU A 176 6.30 -6.71 -8.87
C LEU A 176 7.30 -7.67 -9.55
N LEU A 177 6.85 -8.88 -9.89
CA LEU A 177 7.66 -9.89 -10.59
C LEU A 177 8.04 -9.45 -12.01
N SER A 178 7.10 -8.87 -12.76
CA SER A 178 7.35 -8.43 -14.14
C SER A 178 8.39 -7.32 -14.22
N ASP A 179 8.38 -6.40 -13.26
CA ASP A 179 9.36 -5.30 -13.19
C ASP A 179 10.75 -5.81 -12.78
N GLY A 180 10.83 -6.81 -11.90
CA GLY A 180 12.09 -7.46 -11.51
C GLY A 180 12.81 -8.11 -12.70
N VAL A 181 12.06 -8.77 -13.59
CA VAL A 181 12.62 -9.38 -14.82
C VAL A 181 13.15 -8.32 -15.78
N THR A 182 12.46 -7.18 -15.89
CA THR A 182 12.86 -6.10 -16.81
C THR A 182 14.16 -5.42 -16.36
N HIS A 183 14.41 -5.30 -15.07
CA HIS A 183 15.66 -4.76 -14.55
C HIS A 183 16.84 -5.71 -14.74
N ALA A 184 16.65 -7.01 -14.52
CA ALA A 184 17.71 -8.02 -14.70
C ALA A 184 18.18 -8.12 -16.16
N VAL A 185 17.27 -7.95 -17.14
CA VAL A 185 17.62 -7.97 -18.58
C VAL A 185 18.37 -6.72 -19.01
N ARG A 186 18.13 -5.55 -18.37
CA ARG A 186 18.85 -4.31 -18.72
C ARG A 186 20.28 -4.30 -18.21
N ASP A 187 20.56 -4.93 -17.07
CA ASP A 187 21.91 -4.96 -16.45
C ASP A 187 22.84 -5.93 -17.17
N ASN A 188 22.30 -6.86 -17.95
CA ASN A 188 23.07 -7.86 -18.71
C ASN A 188 23.37 -7.45 -20.16
N ARG A 189 23.29 -6.18 -20.52
CA ARG A 189 23.73 -5.71 -21.85
C ARG A 189 25.26 -5.60 -21.87
N PRO A 190 25.95 -6.26 -22.82
CA PRO A 190 27.40 -6.13 -22.94
C PRO A 190 27.76 -4.66 -23.24
N HIS A 191 28.63 -4.09 -22.43
CA HIS A 191 29.21 -2.78 -22.68
C HIS A 191 29.83 -2.77 -24.09
N PRO A 192 29.57 -1.79 -24.94
CA PRO A 192 30.29 -1.65 -26.19
C PRO A 192 31.78 -1.48 -25.89
N ARG A 193 32.59 -2.40 -26.42
CA ARG A 193 34.05 -2.30 -26.33
C ARG A 193 34.47 -0.96 -26.93
N ARG A 194 35.14 -0.12 -26.16
CA ARG A 194 35.86 1.04 -26.68
C ARG A 194 36.90 0.49 -27.65
N CYS A 195 36.81 0.85 -28.90
CA CYS A 195 37.89 0.71 -29.87
C CYS A 195 38.96 1.74 -29.49
N ASP A 196 40.02 1.30 -28.81
CA ASP A 196 41.23 2.10 -28.63
C ASP A 196 41.93 2.10 -30.02
N GLY A 197 41.62 3.12 -30.78
CA GLY A 197 42.36 3.48 -31.99
C GLY A 197 43.73 4.03 -31.61
N ARG A 198 44.74 3.18 -31.51
CA ARG A 198 46.12 3.64 -31.61
C ARG A 198 46.39 3.89 -33.08
N GLY A 199 46.38 5.14 -33.48
CA GLY A 199 46.99 5.57 -34.72
C GLY A 199 48.50 5.47 -34.60
N ASP A 200 49.09 4.57 -35.40
CA ASP A 200 50.50 4.61 -35.74
C ASP A 200 50.73 5.82 -36.65
N ASP A 201 51.38 6.86 -36.14
CA ASP A 201 51.96 7.92 -36.98
C ASP A 201 53.26 7.37 -37.56
N PRO A 202 53.47 7.39 -38.87
CA PRO A 202 54.76 7.15 -39.48
C PRO A 202 55.63 8.41 -39.38
N ASP A 203 56.81 8.25 -38.82
CA ASP A 203 57.93 9.18 -38.78
C ASP A 203 58.39 9.61 -40.19
N PRO A 204 58.46 10.93 -40.51
CA PRO A 204 59.10 11.39 -41.75
C PRO A 204 60.60 11.57 -41.50
N GLY A 205 61.38 10.81 -42.25
CA GLY A 205 62.81 10.90 -42.41
C GLY A 205 63.34 12.22 -42.98
#